data_1ebc12a88e19fe4f6b7127bec1f6af78
#
_entry.id   1ebc12a88e19fe4f6b7127bec1f6af78
#
_cell.length_a   1.000
_cell.length_b   1.000
_cell.length_c   1.000
_cell.angle_alpha   90.00
_cell.angle_beta   90.00
_cell.angle_gamma   90.00
#
_symmetry.space_group_name_H-M   'P 1'
#
loop_
_entity.id
_entity.type
_entity.pdbx_description
1 polymer ?
#
loop_
_entity_poly.entity_id
_entity_poly.type
_entity_poly.pdbx_seq_one_letter_code
_entity_poly.pdbx_strand_id
1 'polypeptide(L)' 'MKDMTAKEAIRELQNMKQYCTAKSIPALDYAIKALKEKADAEEA' A
#
# COMPACT_ATOMS: atom_id res chain seq x y z
N MET A 1 17.73 -10.09 -5.24
CA MET A 1 16.39 -10.05 -4.64
C MET A 1 15.49 -9.13 -5.45
N LYS A 2 14.28 -9.56 -5.71
CA LYS A 2 13.36 -8.80 -6.54
C LYS A 2 12.64 -7.72 -5.74
N ASP A 3 12.63 -6.52 -6.26
CA ASP A 3 11.95 -5.43 -5.58
C ASP A 3 10.44 -5.55 -5.73
N MET A 4 9.72 -5.13 -4.69
CA MET A 4 8.27 -5.13 -4.70
C MET A 4 7.76 -4.01 -5.57
N THR A 5 6.75 -4.29 -6.39
CA THR A 5 6.10 -3.25 -7.18
C THR A 5 5.10 -2.48 -6.31
N ALA A 6 4.66 -1.30 -6.81
CA ALA A 6 3.67 -0.51 -6.08
C ALA A 6 2.37 -1.31 -5.88
N LYS A 7 1.94 -2.05 -6.89
CA LYS A 7 0.74 -2.88 -6.77
C LYS A 7 0.88 -3.96 -5.72
N GLU A 8 2.03 -4.61 -5.67
CA GLU A 8 2.29 -5.62 -4.67
C GLU A 8 2.31 -5.01 -3.26
N ALA A 9 2.90 -3.83 -3.14
CA ALA A 9 2.94 -3.14 -1.84
C ALA A 9 1.54 -2.77 -1.38
N ILE A 10 0.69 -2.29 -2.28
CA ILE A 10 -0.70 -1.97 -1.95
C ILE A 10 -1.41 -3.20 -1.41
N ARG A 11 -1.25 -4.31 -2.10
CA ARG A 11 -1.90 -5.56 -1.71
C ARG A 11 -1.45 -6.00 -0.33
N GLU A 12 -0.14 -5.93 -0.07
CA GLU A 12 0.40 -6.34 1.22
C GLU A 12 -0.09 -5.42 2.34
N LEU A 13 -0.13 -4.12 2.08
CA LEU A 13 -0.61 -3.18 3.08
C LEU A 13 -2.08 -3.38 3.39
N GLN A 14 -2.90 -3.64 2.37
CA GLN A 14 -4.31 -3.92 2.59
C GLN A 14 -4.50 -5.19 3.42
N ASN A 15 -3.68 -6.18 3.18
CA ASN A 15 -3.72 -7.41 3.94
C ASN A 15 -3.32 -7.15 5.40
N MET A 16 -2.31 -6.33 5.61
CA MET A 16 -1.85 -5.98 6.96
C MET A 16 -2.89 -5.22 7.77
N LYS A 17 -3.77 -4.48 7.11
CA LYS A 17 -4.82 -3.74 7.80
C LYS A 17 -5.69 -4.65 8.65
N GLN A 18 -5.84 -5.90 8.27
CA GLN A 18 -6.65 -6.85 9.03
C GLN A 18 -6.05 -7.18 10.39
N TYR A 19 -4.76 -6.95 10.53
CA TYR A 19 -4.02 -7.31 11.75
C TYR A 19 -3.53 -6.10 12.52
N CYS A 20 -3.78 -4.90 12.01
CA CYS A 20 -3.29 -3.69 12.63
C CYS A 20 -4.29 -3.10 13.62
N THR A 21 -3.75 -2.35 14.58
CA THR A 21 -4.61 -1.64 15.52
C THR A 21 -5.25 -0.44 14.82
N ALA A 22 -6.31 0.09 15.43
CA ALA A 22 -7.00 1.24 14.89
C ALA A 22 -6.08 2.43 14.67
N LYS A 23 -5.04 2.57 15.49
CA LYS A 23 -4.10 3.67 15.36
C LYS A 23 -3.26 3.57 14.09
N SER A 24 -2.98 2.35 13.66
CA SER A 24 -2.13 2.12 12.50
C SER A 24 -2.90 2.20 11.18
N ILE A 25 -4.21 2.04 11.21
CA ILE A 25 -5.01 2.04 9.99
C ILE A 25 -4.89 3.34 9.20
N PRO A 26 -4.99 4.52 9.82
CA PRO A 26 -4.82 5.77 9.05
C PRO A 26 -3.46 5.88 8.36
N ALA A 27 -2.40 5.39 9.01
CA ALA A 27 -1.07 5.42 8.43
C ALA A 27 -1.00 4.48 7.22
N LEU A 28 -1.59 3.30 7.33
CA LEU A 28 -1.63 2.35 6.23
C LEU A 28 -2.46 2.89 5.07
N ASP A 29 -3.60 3.53 5.35
CA ASP A 29 -4.42 4.12 4.33
C ASP A 29 -3.68 5.22 3.57
N TYR A 30 -2.92 6.03 4.30
CA TYR A 30 -2.10 7.07 3.69
C TYR A 30 -1.09 6.47 2.73
N ALA A 31 -0.40 5.42 3.17
CA ALA A 31 0.59 4.76 2.34
C ALA A 31 -0.05 4.11 1.12
N ILE A 32 -1.19 3.47 1.30
CA ILE A 32 -1.91 2.85 0.19
C ILE A 32 -2.30 3.89 -0.85
N LYS A 33 -2.81 5.03 -0.40
CA LYS A 33 -3.20 6.10 -1.31
C LYS A 33 -2.00 6.60 -2.11
N ALA A 34 -0.88 6.82 -1.45
CA ALA A 34 0.33 7.28 -2.12
C ALA A 34 0.80 6.26 -3.15
N LEU A 35 0.73 4.98 -2.80
CA LEU A 35 1.15 3.92 -3.70
C LEU A 35 0.20 3.78 -4.89
N LYS A 36 -1.09 4.01 -4.69
CA LYS A 36 -2.05 3.98 -5.80
C LYS A 36 -1.74 5.05 -6.82
N GLU A 37 -1.40 6.25 -6.36
CA GLU A 37 -1.02 7.33 -7.26
C GLU A 37 0.25 6.97 -8.02
N LYS A 38 1.20 6.34 -7.34
CA LYS A 38 2.44 5.92 -7.99
C LYS A 38 2.17 4.82 -9.01
N ALA A 39 1.32 3.88 -8.67
CA ALA A 39 0.99 2.78 -9.58
C ALA A 39 0.31 3.31 -10.84
N ASP A 40 -0.59 4.28 -10.69
CA ASP A 40 -1.26 4.90 -11.83
C ASP A 40 -0.25 5.59 -12.75
N ALA A 41 0.72 6.29 -12.16
CA ALA A 41 1.75 6.96 -12.93
C ALA A 41 2.62 5.94 -13.69
N GLU A 42 2.90 4.81 -13.08
CA GLU A 42 3.72 3.79 -13.71
C GLU A 42 3.00 3.10 -14.86
N GLU A 43 1.68 3.02 -14.78
CA GLU A 43 0.87 2.38 -15.82
C GLU A 43 0.50 3.33 -16.97
N ALA A 44 0.61 4.61 -16.77
CA ALA A 44 0.21 5.65 -17.75
C ALA A 44 1.16 5.74 -18.98
#